data_5f4a8ae38ff1c9f884b473e4b05089da
#
_entry.id   5f4a8ae38ff1c9f884b473e4b05089da
#
_cell.length_a   1.000
_cell.length_b   1.000
_cell.length_c   1.000
_cell.angle_alpha   90.00
_cell.angle_beta   90.00
_cell.angle_gamma   90.00
#
_symmetry.space_group_name_H-M   'P 1'
#
loop_
_entity.id
_entity.type
_entity.pdbx_description
1 polymer ?
#
loop_
_entity_poly.entity_id
_entity_poly.type
_entity_poly.pdbx_seq_one_letter_code
_entity_poly.pdbx_strand_id
1 'polypeptide(L)'
;MRKNNMKLSVLALVILTLIPFTTIKAQDEVEASVGTDVVSSDVWRGQKLGGFSVQPYVGIDYKGFSLSAWGNVGVESTDDKEIDFTLAYSNGGFSLSLTDYWVDYGTGFLHFAAHDTDHVLEAQIGYDFDVLAINWYTNIAGADGVNADGKRAYSSYVSLTAPFSLGGIDWTAEIGATPWANDYYGANGFSVQEISLMAEKEIEITENFSLPIFAKLACNPATEDTFFVFGLSF
;
A
#
# COMPACT_ATOMS: atom_id res chain seq x y z
N MET A 1 -15.52 -14.75 30.73
CA MET A 1 -15.73 -14.10 29.43
C MET A 1 -14.54 -13.15 29.19
N ARG A 2 -13.58 -13.59 28.43
CA ARG A 2 -12.40 -12.80 28.04
C ARG A 2 -12.71 -12.17 26.69
N LYS A 3 -12.88 -10.87 26.63
CA LYS A 3 -12.92 -10.12 25.37
C LYS A 3 -11.51 -10.15 24.78
N ASN A 4 -11.37 -10.81 23.64
CA ASN A 4 -10.13 -10.83 22.87
C ASN A 4 -9.85 -9.42 22.34
N ASN A 5 -8.68 -8.92 22.69
CA ASN A 5 -8.09 -7.73 22.09
C ASN A 5 -7.53 -8.12 20.71
N MET A 6 -8.39 -8.04 19.70
CA MET A 6 -8.02 -8.25 18.31
C MET A 6 -8.11 -6.90 17.58
N LYS A 7 -7.43 -5.90 18.12
CA LYS A 7 -7.48 -4.52 17.60
C LYS A 7 -6.14 -3.94 17.16
N LEU A 8 -5.07 -4.73 17.06
CA LEU A 8 -3.74 -4.14 16.94
C LEU A 8 -3.01 -4.38 15.63
N SER A 9 -3.67 -4.74 14.54
CA SER A 9 -2.93 -5.05 13.29
C SER A 9 -3.46 -4.35 12.05
N VAL A 10 -4.35 -3.38 12.17
CA VAL A 10 -5.12 -2.89 11.02
C VAL A 10 -4.44 -1.75 10.26
N LEU A 11 -3.44 -1.09 10.81
CA LEU A 11 -3.02 0.19 10.26
C LEU A 11 -1.61 0.29 9.68
N ALA A 12 -0.72 -0.62 9.96
CA ALA A 12 0.57 -0.66 9.24
C ALA A 12 0.41 -1.20 7.81
N LEU A 13 -0.82 -1.49 7.41
CA LEU A 13 -1.12 -2.31 6.24
C LEU A 13 -2.24 -1.74 5.35
N VAL A 14 -2.44 -0.44 5.31
CA VAL A 14 -3.47 0.16 4.44
C VAL A 14 -3.15 0.01 2.94
N ILE A 15 -1.99 -0.48 2.60
CA ILE A 15 -1.66 -0.92 1.23
C ILE A 15 -1.64 -2.45 1.10
N LEU A 16 -1.68 -3.19 2.20
CA LEU A 16 -1.38 -4.63 2.20
C LEU A 16 -2.43 -5.52 2.85
N THR A 17 -3.66 -5.14 2.95
CA THR A 17 -4.60 -5.98 3.67
C THR A 17 -5.91 -6.15 3.01
N LEU A 18 -6.09 -7.29 2.51
CA LEU A 18 -7.34 -8.07 2.61
C LEU A 18 -7.12 -9.45 2.03
N ILE A 19 -6.32 -10.21 2.74
CA ILE A 19 -6.12 -11.59 2.37
C ILE A 19 -6.76 -12.44 3.47
N PRO A 20 -7.58 -13.45 3.16
CA PRO A 20 -7.85 -14.51 4.12
C PRO A 20 -6.54 -15.24 4.34
N PHE A 21 -5.75 -14.78 5.31
CA PHE A 21 -4.46 -15.34 5.65
C PHE A 21 -4.61 -16.82 6.02
N THR A 22 -3.99 -17.69 5.26
CA THR A 22 -3.55 -18.96 5.84
C THR A 22 -2.32 -18.65 6.69
N THR A 23 -2.52 -18.33 7.97
CA THR A 23 -1.42 -18.18 8.92
C THR A 23 -0.94 -19.56 9.33
N ILE A 24 0.28 -19.89 8.97
CA ILE A 24 0.97 -21.08 9.49
C ILE A 24 1.74 -20.64 10.74
N LYS A 25 1.21 -20.97 11.93
CA LYS A 25 1.94 -20.75 13.19
C LYS A 25 3.00 -21.83 13.35
N ALA A 26 4.26 -21.45 13.18
CA ALA A 26 5.41 -22.29 13.50
C ALA A 26 5.99 -21.86 14.85
N GLN A 27 5.84 -22.69 15.86
CA GLN A 27 6.42 -22.58 17.22
C GLN A 27 6.61 -21.17 17.77
N ASP A 28 5.63 -20.78 18.53
CA ASP A 28 5.52 -19.72 19.55
C ASP A 28 5.57 -18.23 19.14
N GLU A 29 6.10 -17.79 18.00
CA GLU A 29 6.21 -16.35 17.76
C GLU A 29 6.35 -15.89 16.29
N VAL A 30 6.53 -16.77 15.32
CA VAL A 30 6.63 -16.41 13.89
C VAL A 30 5.30 -16.71 13.20
N GLU A 31 4.75 -15.72 12.52
CA GLU A 31 3.56 -15.86 11.67
C GLU A 31 3.96 -15.68 10.20
N ALA A 32 3.49 -16.57 9.33
CA ALA A 32 3.67 -16.46 7.89
C ALA A 32 2.32 -16.26 7.21
N SER A 33 2.29 -15.45 6.18
CA SER A 33 1.10 -15.10 5.42
C SER A 33 1.35 -15.21 3.92
N VAL A 34 0.34 -15.61 3.18
CA VAL A 34 0.33 -15.64 1.71
C VAL A 34 -1.07 -15.33 1.21
N GLY A 35 -1.16 -14.63 0.10
CA GLY A 35 -2.43 -14.34 -0.52
C GLY A 35 -2.30 -13.64 -1.86
N THR A 36 -3.43 -13.22 -2.43
CA THR A 36 -3.44 -12.48 -3.69
C THR A 36 -4.71 -11.66 -3.80
N ASP A 37 -4.57 -10.43 -4.30
CA ASP A 37 -5.70 -9.62 -4.74
C ASP A 37 -5.88 -9.72 -6.25
N VAL A 38 -7.14 -9.68 -6.68
CA VAL A 38 -7.52 -9.51 -8.08
C VAL A 38 -8.28 -8.20 -8.17
N VAL A 39 -7.72 -7.22 -8.87
CA VAL A 39 -8.24 -5.84 -8.91
C VAL A 39 -8.62 -5.40 -10.31
N SER A 40 -9.66 -4.59 -10.41
CA SER A 40 -10.11 -4.03 -11.68
C SER A 40 -9.17 -2.97 -12.26
N SER A 41 -8.37 -2.36 -11.42
CA SER A 41 -7.35 -1.38 -11.80
C SER A 41 -6.36 -1.21 -10.65
N ASP A 42 -5.10 -1.05 -10.98
CA ASP A 42 -4.05 -0.67 -10.04
C ASP A 42 -4.04 0.85 -9.90
N VAL A 43 -4.44 1.33 -8.71
CA VAL A 43 -4.49 2.76 -8.37
C VAL A 43 -3.80 2.98 -7.04
N TRP A 44 -2.69 3.69 -7.09
CA TRP A 44 -1.84 3.97 -5.95
C TRP A 44 -1.65 5.48 -5.75
N ARG A 45 -1.94 5.97 -4.54
CA ARG A 45 -1.80 7.39 -4.15
C ARG A 45 -2.43 8.36 -5.18
N GLY A 46 -3.65 8.02 -5.68
CA GLY A 46 -4.36 8.82 -6.67
C GLY A 46 -3.78 8.76 -8.09
N GLN A 47 -2.87 7.84 -8.36
CA GLN A 47 -2.30 7.59 -9.68
C GLN A 47 -2.75 6.22 -10.19
N LYS A 48 -3.18 6.15 -11.45
CA LYS A 48 -3.46 4.87 -12.11
C LYS A 48 -2.16 4.31 -12.69
N LEU A 49 -1.69 3.21 -12.13
CA LEU A 49 -0.46 2.53 -12.55
C LEU A 49 -0.74 1.40 -13.55
N GLY A 50 -1.95 0.79 -13.49
CA GLY A 50 -2.29 -0.29 -14.39
C GLY A 50 -3.79 -0.53 -14.52
N GLY A 51 -4.15 -1.47 -15.41
CA GLY A 51 -5.51 -2.00 -15.60
C GLY A 51 -5.81 -3.15 -14.66
N PHE A 52 -6.60 -4.10 -15.15
CA PHE A 52 -6.92 -5.32 -14.41
C PHE A 52 -5.65 -6.10 -14.09
N SER A 53 -5.45 -6.44 -12.81
CA SER A 53 -4.22 -7.10 -12.38
C SER A 53 -4.44 -8.11 -11.25
N VAL A 54 -3.43 -8.98 -11.09
CA VAL A 54 -3.29 -9.95 -10.01
C VAL A 54 -2.11 -9.53 -9.15
N GLN A 55 -2.33 -9.41 -7.85
CA GLN A 55 -1.39 -8.84 -6.90
C GLN A 55 -1.04 -9.86 -5.79
N PRO A 56 -0.10 -10.80 -6.05
CA PRO A 56 0.32 -11.79 -5.05
C PRO A 56 1.11 -11.14 -3.92
N TYR A 57 1.00 -11.76 -2.74
CA TYR A 57 1.67 -11.32 -1.52
C TYR A 57 2.19 -12.51 -0.72
N VAL A 58 3.33 -12.33 -0.06
CA VAL A 58 3.88 -13.23 0.96
C VAL A 58 4.54 -12.42 2.06
N GLY A 59 4.38 -12.84 3.31
CA GLY A 59 4.98 -12.17 4.45
C GLY A 59 5.32 -13.09 5.61
N ILE A 60 6.22 -12.62 6.46
CA ILE A 60 6.54 -13.20 7.76
C ILE A 60 6.60 -12.11 8.81
N ASP A 61 6.04 -12.40 9.98
CA ASP A 61 5.98 -11.47 11.11
C ASP A 61 6.62 -12.09 12.35
N TYR A 62 7.40 -11.28 13.09
CA TYR A 62 8.05 -11.69 14.32
C TYR A 62 8.24 -10.51 15.27
N LYS A 63 7.54 -10.50 16.41
CA LYS A 63 7.70 -9.51 17.50
C LYS A 63 7.64 -8.06 17.03
N GLY A 64 6.70 -7.75 16.15
CA GLY A 64 6.51 -6.42 15.58
C GLY A 64 7.37 -6.14 14.34
N PHE A 65 8.34 -6.97 14.01
CA PHE A 65 9.02 -6.92 12.72
C PHE A 65 8.22 -7.70 11.67
N SER A 66 8.20 -7.18 10.45
CA SER A 66 7.67 -7.88 9.29
C SER A 66 8.63 -7.78 8.11
N LEU A 67 8.69 -8.84 7.31
CA LEU A 67 9.32 -8.85 6.01
C LEU A 67 8.32 -9.40 5.00
N SER A 68 8.07 -8.65 3.94
CA SER A 68 7.09 -9.04 2.93
C SER A 68 7.61 -8.82 1.51
N ALA A 69 7.02 -9.56 0.58
CA ALA A 69 7.11 -9.31 -0.83
C ALA A 69 5.70 -9.22 -1.40
N TRP A 70 5.47 -8.22 -2.22
CA TRP A 70 4.25 -8.00 -2.98
C TRP A 70 4.61 -7.87 -4.46
N GLY A 71 3.67 -8.16 -5.33
CA GLY A 71 3.86 -7.98 -6.75
C GLY A 71 2.59 -7.55 -7.45
N ASN A 72 2.74 -6.93 -8.62
CA ASN A 72 1.64 -6.59 -9.52
C ASN A 72 1.90 -7.16 -10.90
N VAL A 73 0.93 -7.90 -11.43
CA VAL A 73 0.95 -8.44 -12.78
C VAL A 73 -0.31 -8.02 -13.50
N GLY A 74 -0.20 -7.00 -14.33
CA GLY A 74 -1.29 -6.55 -15.21
C GLY A 74 -1.58 -7.56 -16.31
N VAL A 75 -2.81 -7.57 -16.79
CA VAL A 75 -3.26 -8.50 -17.84
C VAL A 75 -2.96 -7.95 -19.23
N GLU A 76 -2.93 -6.64 -19.39
CA GLU A 76 -2.60 -6.02 -20.67
C GLU A 76 -1.07 -6.04 -20.90
N SER A 77 -0.66 -6.18 -22.15
CA SER A 77 0.79 -6.24 -22.49
C SER A 77 1.52 -4.90 -22.28
N THR A 78 0.78 -3.84 -22.03
CA THR A 78 1.27 -2.49 -21.74
C THR A 78 1.31 -2.19 -20.25
N ASP A 79 0.75 -3.07 -19.40
CA ASP A 79 0.79 -2.90 -17.96
C ASP A 79 2.20 -3.19 -17.43
N ASP A 80 2.66 -2.39 -16.50
CA ASP A 80 3.93 -2.58 -15.82
C ASP A 80 3.87 -3.82 -14.91
N LYS A 81 5.03 -4.41 -14.67
CA LYS A 81 5.22 -5.46 -13.67
C LYS A 81 5.97 -4.87 -12.51
N GLU A 82 5.53 -5.16 -11.31
CA GLU A 82 6.11 -4.62 -10.10
C GLU A 82 6.38 -5.73 -9.08
N ILE A 83 7.47 -5.59 -8.35
CA ILE A 83 7.82 -6.42 -7.20
C ILE A 83 8.38 -5.50 -6.11
N ASP A 84 7.73 -5.52 -4.95
CA ASP A 84 8.10 -4.72 -3.80
C ASP A 84 8.58 -5.59 -2.66
N PHE A 85 9.65 -5.17 -1.99
CA PHE A 85 10.11 -5.78 -0.75
C PHE A 85 10.02 -4.76 0.39
N THR A 86 9.32 -5.13 1.44
CA THR A 86 9.14 -4.27 2.61
C THR A 86 9.70 -4.92 3.86
N LEU A 87 10.57 -4.19 4.56
CA LEU A 87 10.94 -4.45 5.95
C LEU A 87 10.24 -3.43 6.82
N ALA A 88 9.46 -3.88 7.80
CA ALA A 88 8.75 -2.97 8.69
C ALA A 88 8.89 -3.35 10.17
N TYR A 89 8.60 -2.39 11.03
CA TYR A 89 8.46 -2.55 12.47
C TYR A 89 7.25 -1.77 12.97
N SER A 90 6.42 -2.39 13.79
CA SER A 90 5.29 -1.75 14.44
C SER A 90 5.20 -2.09 15.93
N ASN A 91 4.86 -1.10 16.74
CA ASN A 91 4.61 -1.29 18.17
C ASN A 91 3.79 -0.13 18.75
N GLY A 92 2.66 -0.43 19.40
CA GLY A 92 1.87 0.55 20.16
C GLY A 92 1.36 1.73 19.33
N GLY A 93 0.92 1.49 18.10
CA GLY A 93 0.48 2.51 17.14
C GLY A 93 1.60 3.12 16.30
N PHE A 94 2.86 3.06 16.75
CA PHE A 94 4.01 3.49 15.96
C PHE A 94 4.34 2.50 14.85
N SER A 95 4.68 2.99 13.67
CA SER A 95 5.16 2.20 12.53
C SER A 95 6.36 2.84 11.85
N LEU A 96 7.25 2.00 11.36
CA LEU A 96 8.40 2.37 10.55
C LEU A 96 8.56 1.32 9.45
N SER A 97 8.81 1.72 8.20
CA SER A 97 9.14 0.76 7.14
C SER A 97 10.16 1.30 6.16
N LEU A 98 10.74 0.34 5.44
CA LEU A 98 11.60 0.57 4.31
C LEU A 98 11.10 -0.35 3.19
N THR A 99 10.69 0.24 2.06
CA THR A 99 10.17 -0.48 0.90
C THR A 99 11.05 -0.21 -0.30
N ASP A 100 11.47 -1.26 -0.97
CA ASP A 100 12.10 -1.23 -2.29
C ASP A 100 11.04 -1.58 -3.33
N TYR A 101 10.61 -0.59 -4.08
CA TYR A 101 9.73 -0.72 -5.25
C TYR A 101 10.60 -1.00 -6.47
N TRP A 102 10.32 -2.07 -7.19
CA TRP A 102 10.92 -2.32 -8.48
C TRP A 102 9.84 -2.48 -9.54
N VAL A 103 9.83 -1.56 -10.50
CA VAL A 103 8.93 -1.59 -11.66
C VAL A 103 9.75 -1.88 -12.91
N ASP A 104 9.38 -2.91 -13.69
CA ASP A 104 10.13 -3.35 -14.87
C ASP A 104 10.04 -2.34 -16.03
N TYR A 105 10.84 -1.29 -15.97
CA TYR A 105 11.03 -0.33 -17.06
C TYR A 105 12.19 -0.70 -17.99
N GLY A 106 12.87 -1.83 -17.74
CA GLY A 106 13.87 -2.42 -18.64
C GLY A 106 15.31 -2.44 -18.16
N THR A 107 15.64 -1.92 -16.97
CA THR A 107 17.01 -2.03 -16.43
C THR A 107 17.29 -3.39 -15.77
N GLY A 108 16.27 -4.16 -15.48
CA GLY A 108 16.35 -5.47 -14.82
C GLY A 108 16.55 -5.40 -13.31
N PHE A 109 15.98 -6.40 -12.61
CA PHE A 109 15.87 -6.46 -11.15
C PHE A 109 17.20 -6.33 -10.38
N LEU A 110 18.31 -6.83 -10.91
CA LEU A 110 19.61 -6.77 -10.21
C LEU A 110 20.43 -5.51 -10.55
N HIS A 111 19.82 -4.53 -11.23
CA HIS A 111 20.48 -3.27 -11.60
C HIS A 111 20.24 -2.20 -10.52
N PHE A 112 21.11 -2.16 -9.52
CA PHE A 112 21.07 -1.16 -8.44
C PHE A 112 22.04 -0.02 -8.76
N ALA A 113 21.51 1.19 -8.97
CA ALA A 113 22.28 2.41 -9.20
C ALA A 113 21.67 3.59 -8.45
N ALA A 114 22.40 4.70 -8.36
CA ALA A 114 21.91 5.86 -7.60
C ALA A 114 20.73 6.57 -8.25
N HIS A 115 20.59 6.50 -9.58
CA HIS A 115 19.54 7.17 -10.35
C HIS A 115 19.12 6.37 -11.59
N ASP A 116 20.06 5.69 -12.26
CA ASP A 116 19.81 4.88 -13.45
C ASP A 116 19.44 3.46 -13.03
N THR A 117 18.25 3.30 -12.52
CA THR A 117 17.70 2.04 -11.97
C THR A 117 16.20 2.10 -12.00
N ASP A 118 15.54 0.94 -12.01
CA ASP A 118 14.09 0.82 -11.86
C ASP A 118 13.66 0.67 -10.38
N HIS A 119 14.61 0.71 -9.45
CA HIS A 119 14.35 0.66 -8.01
C HIS A 119 14.08 2.04 -7.42
N VAL A 120 13.09 2.13 -6.54
CA VAL A 120 12.84 3.27 -5.66
C VAL A 120 12.82 2.79 -4.22
N LEU A 121 13.70 3.32 -3.38
CA LEU A 121 13.73 3.01 -1.96
C LEU A 121 13.00 4.08 -1.16
N GLU A 122 11.88 3.71 -0.54
CA GLU A 122 11.05 4.60 0.27
C GLU A 122 11.15 4.25 1.76
N ALA A 123 11.33 5.26 2.61
CA ALA A 123 11.18 5.16 4.06
C ALA A 123 9.82 5.70 4.49
N GLN A 124 9.18 5.03 5.44
CA GLN A 124 7.90 5.44 6.02
C GLN A 124 8.04 5.54 7.55
N ILE A 125 7.38 6.53 8.14
CA ILE A 125 7.10 6.63 9.56
C ILE A 125 5.62 6.95 9.76
N GLY A 126 4.96 6.31 10.71
CA GLY A 126 3.55 6.53 10.97
C GLY A 126 3.17 6.38 12.44
N TYR A 127 1.99 6.89 12.75
CA TYR A 127 1.35 6.68 14.05
C TYR A 127 -0.16 6.52 13.88
N ASP A 128 -0.68 5.47 14.48
CA ASP A 128 -2.10 5.15 14.58
C ASP A 128 -2.66 5.56 15.95
N PHE A 129 -3.68 6.40 15.92
CA PHE A 129 -4.44 6.87 17.07
C PHE A 129 -5.76 6.10 17.25
N ASP A 130 -5.92 4.93 16.65
CA ASP A 130 -7.13 4.08 16.58
C ASP A 130 -8.25 4.66 15.71
N VAL A 131 -8.51 5.95 15.74
CA VAL A 131 -9.56 6.62 14.95
C VAL A 131 -9.01 7.37 13.73
N LEU A 132 -7.73 7.61 13.73
CA LEU A 132 -7.00 8.32 12.68
C LEU A 132 -5.56 7.84 12.68
N ALA A 133 -5.03 7.56 11.49
CA ALA A 133 -3.59 7.36 11.34
C ALA A 133 -2.96 8.47 10.50
N ILE A 134 -1.72 8.76 10.81
CA ILE A 134 -0.88 9.70 10.07
C ILE A 134 0.35 8.95 9.61
N ASN A 135 0.64 9.01 8.30
CA ASN A 135 1.85 8.41 7.74
C ASN A 135 2.60 9.43 6.89
N TRP A 136 3.91 9.37 6.97
CA TRP A 136 4.85 10.12 6.14
C TRP A 136 5.76 9.15 5.39
N TYR A 137 5.84 9.30 4.10
CA TYR A 137 6.65 8.51 3.19
C TYR A 137 7.64 9.42 2.48
N THR A 138 8.86 8.94 2.23
CA THR A 138 9.89 9.68 1.50
C THR A 138 10.76 8.74 0.70
N ASN A 139 10.92 9.00 -0.59
CA ASN A 139 11.89 8.32 -1.44
C ASN A 139 13.30 8.77 -1.06
N ILE A 140 14.12 7.83 -0.60
CA ILE A 140 15.48 8.12 -0.08
C ILE A 140 16.59 7.71 -1.02
N ALA A 141 16.33 6.80 -1.98
CA ALA A 141 17.30 6.33 -2.97
C ALA A 141 16.62 5.83 -4.24
N GLY A 142 17.42 5.48 -5.26
CA GLY A 142 16.96 4.92 -6.52
C GLY A 142 16.45 5.98 -7.51
N ALA A 143 15.47 5.59 -8.30
CA ALA A 143 14.83 6.40 -9.36
C ALA A 143 13.81 7.40 -8.79
N ASP A 144 14.14 8.08 -7.70
CA ASP A 144 13.32 9.18 -7.19
C ASP A 144 13.22 10.31 -8.21
N GLY A 145 12.14 11.04 -8.17
CA GLY A 145 11.92 12.22 -8.96
C GLY A 145 12.87 13.37 -8.68
N VAL A 146 12.80 14.41 -9.51
CA VAL A 146 13.57 15.64 -9.33
C VAL A 146 12.66 16.81 -8.89
N ASN A 147 13.25 17.75 -8.20
CA ASN A 147 12.61 19.01 -7.83
C ASN A 147 12.78 20.07 -8.95
N ALA A 148 12.24 21.27 -8.72
CA ALA A 148 12.33 22.38 -9.67
C ALA A 148 13.76 22.80 -10.05
N ASP A 149 14.77 22.45 -9.23
CA ASP A 149 16.18 22.75 -9.50
C ASP A 149 16.89 21.57 -10.23
N GLY A 150 16.15 20.52 -10.60
CA GLY A 150 16.70 19.31 -11.22
C GLY A 150 17.53 18.43 -10.29
N LYS A 151 17.37 18.58 -8.97
CA LYS A 151 18.02 17.73 -7.96
C LYS A 151 17.02 16.70 -7.44
N ARG A 152 17.55 15.62 -6.83
CA ARG A 152 16.71 14.61 -6.16
C ARG A 152 15.66 15.32 -5.29
N ALA A 153 14.39 14.99 -5.52
CA ALA A 153 13.28 15.67 -4.86
C ALA A 153 13.07 15.17 -3.42
N TYR A 154 13.55 13.96 -3.09
CA TYR A 154 13.10 13.23 -1.90
C TYR A 154 11.57 13.23 -1.88
N SER A 155 10.99 12.78 -3.00
CA SER A 155 9.54 12.78 -3.23
C SER A 155 8.84 12.20 -2.03
N SER A 156 7.93 12.96 -1.45
CA SER A 156 7.28 12.59 -0.20
C SER A 156 5.77 12.61 -0.34
N TYR A 157 5.14 11.74 0.42
CA TYR A 157 3.69 11.65 0.52
C TYR A 157 3.29 11.60 1.99
N VAL A 158 2.23 12.31 2.34
CA VAL A 158 1.65 12.31 3.69
C VAL A 158 0.21 11.87 3.57
N SER A 159 -0.21 10.88 4.35
CA SER A 159 -1.60 10.45 4.41
C SER A 159 -2.20 10.62 5.79
N LEU A 160 -3.48 10.94 5.79
CA LEU A 160 -4.39 10.84 6.92
C LEU A 160 -5.45 9.80 6.57
N THR A 161 -5.57 8.76 7.39
CA THR A 161 -6.47 7.63 7.16
C THR A 161 -7.39 7.43 8.35
N ALA A 162 -8.70 7.33 8.12
CA ALA A 162 -9.71 7.15 9.16
C ALA A 162 -10.56 5.92 8.89
N PRO A 163 -10.38 4.82 9.65
CA PRO A 163 -11.24 3.64 9.58
C PRO A 163 -12.53 3.85 10.37
N PHE A 164 -13.65 3.34 9.86
CA PHE A 164 -14.93 3.31 10.57
C PHE A 164 -15.82 2.18 10.04
N SER A 165 -16.82 1.76 10.84
CA SER A 165 -17.78 0.75 10.40
C SER A 165 -19.18 1.37 10.31
N LEU A 166 -19.87 1.17 9.20
CA LEU A 166 -21.22 1.65 8.97
C LEU A 166 -22.02 0.63 8.16
N GLY A 167 -23.20 0.25 8.66
CA GLY A 167 -24.11 -0.65 7.96
C GLY A 167 -23.61 -2.09 7.79
N GLY A 168 -22.69 -2.55 8.65
CA GLY A 168 -22.08 -3.88 8.55
C GLY A 168 -21.04 -3.97 7.41
N ILE A 169 -20.50 -2.84 7.03
CA ILE A 169 -19.42 -2.68 6.07
C ILE A 169 -18.31 -1.92 6.79
N ASP A 170 -17.07 -2.30 6.59
CA ASP A 170 -15.91 -1.58 7.06
C ASP A 170 -15.46 -0.59 5.99
N TRP A 171 -15.24 0.64 6.44
CA TRP A 171 -14.91 1.78 5.59
C TRP A 171 -13.58 2.37 5.99
N THR A 172 -12.84 2.83 5.00
CA THR A 172 -11.61 3.59 5.18
C THR A 172 -11.68 4.87 4.34
N ALA A 173 -11.62 6.03 5.00
CA ALA A 173 -11.46 7.31 4.32
C ALA A 173 -9.98 7.72 4.37
N GLU A 174 -9.46 8.23 3.26
CA GLU A 174 -8.09 8.73 3.19
C GLU A 174 -8.02 10.07 2.48
N ILE A 175 -7.12 10.92 2.95
CA ILE A 175 -6.62 12.07 2.23
C ILE A 175 -5.09 12.01 2.21
N GLY A 176 -4.50 12.18 1.02
CA GLY A 176 -3.06 12.14 0.83
C GLY A 176 -2.55 13.29 -0.02
N ALA A 177 -1.35 13.77 0.32
CA ALA A 177 -0.75 14.92 -0.34
C ALA A 177 0.77 14.79 -0.44
N THR A 178 1.35 15.37 -1.50
CA THR A 178 2.78 15.65 -1.57
C THR A 178 3.07 17.04 -0.98
N PRO A 179 4.07 17.19 -0.08
CA PRO A 179 4.33 18.44 0.61
C PRO A 179 5.11 19.47 -0.20
N TRP A 180 5.82 19.06 -1.27
CA TRP A 180 6.66 19.93 -2.09
C TRP A 180 6.75 19.48 -3.55
N ALA A 181 7.34 20.33 -4.39
CA ALA A 181 7.52 20.08 -5.81
C ALA A 181 8.40 18.85 -6.07
N ASN A 182 7.87 17.95 -6.89
CA ASN A 182 8.59 16.77 -7.41
C ASN A 182 7.87 16.25 -8.66
N ASP A 183 8.59 15.65 -9.59
CA ASP A 183 8.02 15.06 -10.79
C ASP A 183 7.51 13.64 -10.59
N TYR A 184 7.88 12.97 -9.51
CA TYR A 184 7.39 11.63 -9.14
C TYR A 184 5.86 11.60 -8.94
N TYR A 185 5.30 12.65 -8.33
CA TYR A 185 3.87 12.88 -8.19
C TYR A 185 3.32 13.95 -9.15
N GLY A 186 4.13 14.43 -10.11
CA GLY A 186 3.73 15.49 -11.04
C GLY A 186 3.42 16.82 -10.35
N ALA A 187 4.00 17.10 -9.18
CA ALA A 187 3.61 18.22 -8.35
C ALA A 187 4.59 19.41 -8.45
N ASN A 188 4.06 20.62 -8.61
CA ASN A 188 4.82 21.87 -8.64
C ASN A 188 4.94 22.55 -7.25
N GLY A 189 4.50 21.87 -6.19
CA GLY A 189 4.48 22.36 -4.81
C GLY A 189 3.63 21.43 -3.94
N PHE A 190 3.08 21.96 -2.84
CA PHE A 190 2.09 21.22 -2.07
C PHE A 190 0.89 20.87 -2.96
N SER A 191 0.49 19.61 -2.98
CA SER A 191 -0.61 19.14 -3.81
C SER A 191 -1.33 17.97 -3.15
N VAL A 192 -2.65 18.02 -3.05
CA VAL A 192 -3.48 16.88 -2.66
C VAL A 192 -3.53 15.91 -3.85
N GLN A 193 -3.07 14.69 -3.62
CA GLN A 193 -2.95 13.65 -4.65
C GLN A 193 -4.09 12.63 -4.56
N GLU A 194 -4.63 12.41 -3.37
CA GLU A 194 -5.70 11.45 -3.19
C GLU A 194 -6.72 11.95 -2.16
N ILE A 195 -7.99 11.79 -2.51
CA ILE A 195 -9.12 11.75 -1.57
C ILE A 195 -9.89 10.50 -1.92
N SER A 196 -9.97 9.55 -0.99
CA SER A 196 -10.63 8.27 -1.28
C SER A 196 -11.51 7.77 -0.15
N LEU A 197 -12.41 6.89 -0.53
CA LEU A 197 -13.27 6.10 0.36
C LEU A 197 -13.27 4.67 -0.14
N MET A 198 -12.86 3.75 0.73
CA MET A 198 -12.87 2.31 0.48
C MET A 198 -13.90 1.64 1.36
N ALA A 199 -14.63 0.70 0.80
CA ALA A 199 -15.60 -0.16 1.46
C ALA A 199 -15.15 -1.61 1.34
N GLU A 200 -15.21 -2.35 2.44
CA GLU A 200 -14.73 -3.71 2.54
C GLU A 200 -15.76 -4.59 3.23
N LYS A 201 -15.92 -5.80 2.72
CA LYS A 201 -16.85 -6.76 3.31
C LYS A 201 -16.43 -8.19 3.04
N GLU A 202 -16.50 -9.03 4.05
CA GLU A 202 -16.42 -10.48 3.90
C GLU A 202 -17.77 -11.04 3.45
N ILE A 203 -17.77 -11.81 2.36
CA ILE A 203 -18.92 -12.55 1.87
C ILE A 203 -18.75 -14.02 2.26
N GLU A 204 -19.55 -14.51 3.17
CA GLU A 204 -19.58 -15.92 3.53
C GLU A 204 -20.10 -16.75 2.34
N ILE A 205 -19.24 -17.59 1.77
CA ILE A 205 -19.55 -18.49 0.65
C ILE A 205 -19.94 -19.86 1.19
N THR A 206 -19.22 -20.33 2.21
CA THR A 206 -19.52 -21.58 2.96
C THR A 206 -19.23 -21.37 4.43
N GLU A 207 -19.63 -22.31 5.30
CA GLU A 207 -19.32 -22.26 6.74
C GLU A 207 -17.81 -22.14 7.06
N ASN A 208 -16.94 -22.49 6.13
CA ASN A 208 -15.48 -22.51 6.32
C ASN A 208 -14.73 -21.59 5.33
N PHE A 209 -15.43 -20.84 4.48
CA PHE A 209 -14.80 -19.99 3.50
C PHE A 209 -15.61 -18.70 3.31
N SER A 210 -14.95 -17.58 3.58
CA SER A 210 -15.42 -16.23 3.28
C SER A 210 -14.52 -15.61 2.21
N LEU A 211 -15.11 -14.86 1.30
CA LEU A 211 -14.42 -14.10 0.27
C LEU A 211 -14.47 -12.62 0.62
N PRO A 212 -13.36 -12.00 1.01
CA PRO A 212 -13.26 -10.56 1.14
C PRO A 212 -13.40 -9.88 -0.21
N ILE A 213 -14.25 -8.88 -0.28
CA ILE A 213 -14.42 -8.01 -1.43
C ILE A 213 -14.21 -6.56 -1.01
N PHE A 214 -13.71 -5.74 -1.90
CA PHE A 214 -13.60 -4.31 -1.66
C PHE A 214 -13.95 -3.47 -2.87
N ALA A 215 -14.33 -2.23 -2.61
CA ALA A 215 -14.53 -1.20 -3.63
C ALA A 215 -13.95 0.12 -3.12
N LYS A 216 -13.15 0.79 -3.94
CA LYS A 216 -12.53 2.08 -3.64
C LYS A 216 -12.99 3.11 -4.66
N LEU A 217 -13.48 4.24 -4.19
CA LEU A 217 -13.64 5.46 -4.98
C LEU A 217 -12.50 6.40 -4.57
N ALA A 218 -11.69 6.80 -5.54
CA ALA A 218 -10.59 7.73 -5.33
C ALA A 218 -10.66 8.87 -6.33
N CYS A 219 -10.27 10.07 -5.93
CA CYS A 219 -10.02 11.16 -6.84
C CYS A 219 -8.64 11.77 -6.56
N ASN A 220 -7.98 12.20 -7.64
CA ASN A 220 -6.77 13.01 -7.58
C ASN A 220 -7.14 14.45 -7.93
N PRO A 221 -7.22 15.37 -6.95
CA PRO A 221 -7.58 16.77 -7.21
C PRO A 221 -6.55 17.53 -8.05
N ALA A 222 -5.30 17.07 -8.08
CA ALA A 222 -4.24 17.73 -8.85
C ALA A 222 -4.36 17.49 -10.35
N THR A 223 -4.83 16.32 -10.76
CA THR A 223 -5.02 15.92 -12.17
C THR A 223 -6.48 15.95 -12.59
N GLU A 224 -7.43 16.14 -11.64
CA GLU A 224 -8.87 16.08 -11.83
C GLU A 224 -9.37 14.67 -12.25
N ASP A 225 -8.56 13.62 -11.97
CA ASP A 225 -8.90 12.23 -12.25
C ASP A 225 -9.77 11.64 -11.14
N THR A 226 -10.62 10.70 -11.53
CA THR A 226 -11.45 9.92 -10.59
C THR A 226 -11.41 8.45 -10.98
N PHE A 227 -11.22 7.58 -9.98
CA PHE A 227 -11.06 6.15 -10.16
C PHE A 227 -12.09 5.40 -9.32
N PHE A 228 -12.61 4.32 -9.90
CA PHE A 228 -13.38 3.33 -9.18
C PHE A 228 -12.66 1.99 -9.31
N VAL A 229 -12.24 1.44 -8.19
CA VAL A 229 -11.55 0.15 -8.13
C VAL A 229 -12.42 -0.84 -7.40
N PHE A 230 -12.52 -2.04 -7.92
CA PHE A 230 -13.15 -3.19 -7.29
C PHE A 230 -12.14 -4.32 -7.20
N GLY A 231 -12.12 -5.04 -6.09
CA GLY A 231 -11.20 -6.15 -5.87
C GLY A 231 -11.79 -7.30 -5.05
N LEU A 232 -11.13 -8.45 -5.21
CA LEU A 232 -11.37 -9.70 -4.48
C LEU A 232 -10.05 -10.14 -3.86
N SER A 233 -10.08 -10.61 -2.62
CA SER A 233 -8.90 -11.11 -1.91
C SER A 233 -9.01 -12.62 -1.62
N PHE A 234 -7.88 -13.34 -1.78
CA PHE A 234 -7.79 -14.79 -1.63
C PHE A 234 -6.64 -15.22 -0.72
#